data_9058d689302986015a0b958cfa14ff09
#
_entry.id   9058d689302986015a0b958cfa14ff09
#
_cell.length_a   1.000
_cell.length_b   1.000
_cell.length_c   1.000
_cell.angle_alpha   90.00
_cell.angle_beta   90.00
_cell.angle_gamma   90.00
#
_symmetry.space_group_name_H-M   'P 1'
#
loop_
_entity.id
_entity.type
_entity.pdbx_description
1 polymer ?
#
loop_
_entity_poly.entity_id
_entity_poly.type
_entity_poly.pdbx_seq_one_letter_code
_entity_poly.pdbx_strand_id
1 'polypeptide(L)'
;MNLPSLFSHSLRQHMGQHPYATMGLAVSCATILAMFLVGLYDVLTGQHGDNMRYALWGGFAGFALTTAGAIPGFFLTSLPRKLEDSLLGLAAGMMLAASSFSLILPGLKAGDALTGSALLGAVTVVIGMALGVMLMLGMDEFTPHEHTHTGTFGPEARRLSRIWLFVLAIALHNLPEGMAIGVSFAQGDLQVGIPLTSAIAMQDIPEGLAVVMALRSVGYSMIKSVSIASITGLLEPLGSVIGLTLSSGLAIAYPIGLGLAAGAMIFVVSNEVIPETHRNGNQRFATIGLVIGFALMMTLDTVLG
;
A
#
# COMPACT_ATOMS: atom_id res chain seq x y z
N MET A 1 31.34 -8.37 19.46
CA MET A 1 30.36 -9.13 18.65
C MET A 1 29.81 -8.18 17.59
N ASN A 2 30.02 -8.45 16.31
CA ASN A 2 29.67 -7.49 15.25
C ASN A 2 28.15 -7.44 15.06
N LEU A 3 27.53 -6.26 15.13
CA LEU A 3 26.09 -6.01 14.89
C LEU A 3 25.54 -6.74 13.65
N PRO A 4 26.24 -6.77 12.48
CA PRO A 4 25.79 -7.50 11.29
C PRO A 4 25.64 -9.01 11.47
N SER A 5 26.48 -9.64 12.30
CA SER A 5 26.41 -11.08 12.52
C SER A 5 25.27 -11.51 13.46
N LEU A 6 24.90 -10.67 14.41
CA LEU A 6 23.74 -10.89 15.27
C LEU A 6 22.43 -10.75 14.51
N PHE A 7 22.32 -9.72 13.66
CA PHE A 7 21.14 -9.50 12.82
C PHE A 7 20.94 -10.66 11.83
N SER A 8 22.01 -11.13 11.18
CA SER A 8 21.91 -12.24 10.24
C SER A 8 21.58 -13.58 10.91
N HIS A 9 21.97 -13.78 12.15
CA HIS A 9 21.66 -15.00 12.91
C HIS A 9 20.19 -15.01 13.36
N SER A 10 19.67 -13.89 13.88
CA SER A 10 18.27 -13.77 14.29
C SER A 10 17.32 -13.90 13.08
N LEU A 11 17.68 -13.31 11.94
CA LEU A 11 16.93 -13.41 10.70
C LEU A 11 16.86 -14.87 10.19
N ARG A 12 17.99 -15.58 10.16
CA ARG A 12 18.03 -17.00 9.72
C ARG A 12 17.21 -17.89 10.63
N GLN A 13 17.24 -17.65 11.94
CA GLN A 13 16.43 -18.39 12.91
C GLN A 13 14.94 -18.13 12.68
N HIS A 14 14.54 -16.86 12.44
CA HIS A 14 13.18 -16.49 12.16
C HIS A 14 12.66 -17.12 10.86
N MET A 15 13.45 -17.08 9.79
CA MET A 15 13.16 -17.78 8.52
C MET A 15 12.90 -19.28 8.71
N GLY A 16 13.68 -19.94 9.59
CA GLY A 16 13.49 -21.36 9.90
C GLY A 16 12.21 -21.65 10.71
N GLN A 17 11.73 -20.67 11.47
CA GLN A 17 10.49 -20.78 12.25
C GLN A 17 9.23 -20.53 11.41
N HIS A 18 9.33 -19.74 10.30
CA HIS A 18 8.23 -19.34 9.40
C HIS A 18 8.50 -19.75 7.94
N PRO A 19 8.63 -21.06 7.63
CA PRO A 19 9.08 -21.51 6.31
C PRO A 19 8.11 -21.16 5.19
N TYR A 20 6.81 -21.16 5.42
CA TYR A 20 5.80 -20.82 4.39
C TYR A 20 5.82 -19.32 4.06
N ALA A 21 5.91 -18.44 5.06
CA ALA A 21 6.04 -17.00 4.84
C ALA A 21 7.35 -16.67 4.11
N THR A 22 8.45 -17.31 4.51
CA THR A 22 9.76 -17.18 3.85
C THR A 22 9.70 -17.61 2.38
N MET A 23 9.08 -18.75 2.10
CA MET A 23 8.97 -19.27 0.73
C MET A 23 8.03 -18.37 -0.11
N GLY A 24 6.90 -17.94 0.44
CA GLY A 24 5.97 -17.03 -0.22
C GLY A 24 6.63 -15.70 -0.57
N LEU A 25 7.37 -15.12 0.38
CA LEU A 25 8.14 -13.88 0.16
C LEU A 25 9.20 -14.08 -0.93
N ALA A 26 9.95 -15.17 -0.87
CA ALA A 26 11.00 -15.46 -1.86
C ALA A 26 10.42 -15.64 -3.28
N VAL A 27 9.30 -16.36 -3.43
CA VAL A 27 8.61 -16.54 -4.72
C VAL A 27 8.08 -15.21 -5.23
N SER A 28 7.42 -14.42 -4.38
CA SER A 28 6.90 -13.11 -4.77
C SER A 28 8.03 -12.17 -5.18
N CYS A 29 9.08 -12.04 -4.37
CA CYS A 29 10.23 -11.20 -4.70
C CYS A 29 10.93 -11.64 -6.00
N ALA A 30 11.10 -12.94 -6.22
CA ALA A 30 11.73 -13.45 -7.45
C ALA A 30 10.86 -13.14 -8.68
N THR A 31 9.54 -13.34 -8.59
CA THR A 31 8.60 -13.03 -9.69
C THR A 31 8.57 -11.53 -9.97
N ILE A 32 8.44 -10.72 -8.93
CA ILE A 32 8.44 -9.26 -9.01
C ILE A 32 9.76 -8.77 -9.63
N LEU A 33 10.90 -9.30 -9.18
CA LEU A 33 12.20 -8.94 -9.75
C LEU A 33 12.31 -9.31 -11.22
N ALA A 34 11.85 -10.50 -11.61
CA ALA A 34 11.86 -10.92 -13.02
C ALA A 34 10.97 -10.00 -13.87
N MET A 35 9.75 -9.71 -13.44
CA MET A 35 8.85 -8.75 -14.13
C MET A 35 9.49 -7.37 -14.22
N PHE A 36 10.08 -6.89 -13.11
CA PHE A 36 10.75 -5.59 -13.06
C PHE A 36 11.91 -5.48 -14.04
N LEU A 37 12.76 -6.50 -14.12
CA LEU A 37 13.91 -6.50 -15.06
C LEU A 37 13.47 -6.49 -16.52
N VAL A 38 12.43 -7.25 -16.86
CA VAL A 38 11.86 -7.24 -18.21
C VAL A 38 11.20 -5.88 -18.50
N GLY A 39 10.41 -5.34 -17.60
CA GLY A 39 9.78 -4.04 -17.77
C GLY A 39 10.80 -2.90 -17.78
N LEU A 40 11.86 -2.97 -17.00
CA LEU A 40 12.94 -1.98 -17.01
C LEU A 40 13.63 -1.92 -18.39
N TYR A 41 13.89 -3.08 -18.99
CA TYR A 41 14.41 -3.13 -20.34
C TYR A 41 13.45 -2.45 -21.34
N ASP A 42 12.15 -2.73 -21.24
CA ASP A 42 11.12 -2.15 -22.09
C ASP A 42 10.99 -0.63 -21.90
N VAL A 43 10.97 -0.16 -20.64
CA VAL A 43 10.92 1.29 -20.33
C VAL A 43 12.15 2.03 -20.84
N LEU A 44 13.34 1.44 -20.73
CA LEU A 44 14.59 2.05 -21.20
C LEU A 44 14.72 2.08 -22.73
N THR A 45 14.11 1.12 -23.43
CA THR A 45 14.19 0.98 -24.89
C THR A 45 12.92 1.41 -25.62
N GLY A 46 11.80 1.49 -24.91
CA GLY A 46 10.46 1.79 -25.44
C GLY A 46 10.07 3.27 -25.34
N GLN A 47 8.84 3.57 -25.74
CA GLN A 47 8.29 4.91 -25.77
C GLN A 47 7.29 5.14 -24.62
N HIS A 48 7.70 4.84 -23.37
CA HIS A 48 6.84 4.95 -22.18
C HIS A 48 6.94 6.30 -21.44
N GLY A 49 7.48 7.34 -22.08
CA GLY A 49 7.75 8.63 -21.42
C GLY A 49 6.52 9.30 -20.81
N ASP A 50 5.36 9.24 -21.46
CA ASP A 50 4.14 9.85 -20.96
C ASP A 50 3.54 9.01 -19.80
N ASN A 51 3.54 7.69 -19.91
CA ASN A 51 3.05 6.80 -18.83
C ASN A 51 3.90 6.97 -17.56
N MET A 52 5.22 7.06 -17.72
CA MET A 52 6.15 7.32 -16.61
C MET A 52 5.87 8.69 -15.96
N ARG A 53 5.58 9.71 -16.77
CA ARG A 53 5.21 11.02 -16.25
C ARG A 53 3.92 10.98 -15.45
N TYR A 54 2.87 10.31 -15.97
CA TYR A 54 1.61 10.14 -15.23
C TYR A 54 1.80 9.38 -13.92
N ALA A 55 2.54 8.27 -13.93
CA ALA A 55 2.85 7.50 -12.73
C ALA A 55 3.61 8.34 -11.68
N LEU A 56 4.63 9.10 -12.12
CA LEU A 56 5.38 9.99 -11.22
C LEU A 56 4.49 11.10 -10.67
N TRP A 57 3.69 11.78 -11.50
CA TRP A 57 2.78 12.81 -11.00
C TRP A 57 1.73 12.23 -10.05
N GLY A 58 1.22 11.03 -10.33
CA GLY A 58 0.32 10.31 -9.43
C GLY A 58 0.96 10.00 -8.08
N GLY A 59 2.16 9.42 -8.06
CA GLY A 59 2.89 9.16 -6.83
C GLY A 59 3.26 10.43 -6.07
N PHE A 60 3.61 11.51 -6.77
CA PHE A 60 3.84 12.80 -6.12
C PHE A 60 2.54 13.44 -5.60
N ALA A 61 1.39 13.18 -6.21
CA ALA A 61 0.10 13.64 -5.69
C ALA A 61 -0.22 12.94 -4.34
N GLY A 62 0.00 11.63 -4.23
CA GLY A 62 -0.11 10.91 -2.96
C GLY A 62 0.83 11.49 -1.91
N PHE A 63 2.13 11.51 -2.17
CA PHE A 63 3.12 12.16 -1.28
C PHE A 63 2.69 13.57 -0.82
N ALA A 64 2.18 14.39 -1.74
CA ALA A 64 1.75 15.75 -1.42
C ALA A 64 0.53 15.76 -0.48
N LEU A 65 -0.42 14.82 -0.66
CA LEU A 65 -1.60 14.75 0.20
C LEU A 65 -1.31 14.06 1.54
N THR A 66 -0.41 13.07 1.62
CA THR A 66 0.15 12.56 2.88
C THR A 66 0.78 13.72 3.68
N THR A 67 1.59 14.54 3.01
CA THR A 67 2.21 15.73 3.62
C THR A 67 1.16 16.77 4.02
N ALA A 68 0.16 17.03 3.17
CA ALA A 68 -0.93 17.96 3.46
C ALA A 68 -1.77 17.48 4.66
N GLY A 69 -2.01 16.17 4.75
CA GLY A 69 -2.67 15.54 5.90
C GLY A 69 -1.90 15.70 7.21
N ALA A 70 -0.58 15.82 7.15
CA ALA A 70 0.27 16.09 8.30
C ALA A 70 0.17 17.56 8.79
N ILE A 71 -0.20 18.51 7.93
CA ILE A 71 -0.23 19.96 8.26
C ILE A 71 -1.16 20.29 9.43
N PRO A 72 -2.39 19.72 9.57
CA PRO A 72 -3.23 20.01 10.72
C PRO A 72 -2.56 19.72 12.07
N GLY A 73 -1.56 18.82 12.10
CA GLY A 73 -0.72 18.57 13.27
C GLY A 73 0.03 19.81 13.79
N PHE A 74 0.15 20.88 12.99
CA PHE A 74 0.69 22.16 13.46
C PHE A 74 -0.25 22.86 14.42
N PHE A 75 -1.55 22.68 14.29
CA PHE A 75 -2.57 23.37 15.06
C PHE A 75 -3.25 22.46 16.09
N LEU A 76 -3.27 21.17 15.83
CA LEU A 76 -3.91 20.17 16.67
C LEU A 76 -2.90 19.50 17.59
N THR A 77 -3.17 19.46 18.88
CA THR A 77 -2.38 18.74 19.88
C THR A 77 -2.90 17.34 20.12
N SER A 78 -4.18 17.10 19.85
CA SER A 78 -4.84 15.80 19.93
C SER A 78 -6.10 15.79 19.09
N LEU A 79 -6.47 14.62 18.60
CA LEU A 79 -7.77 14.37 17.95
C LEU A 79 -8.67 13.58 18.90
N PRO A 80 -9.99 13.84 18.88
CA PRO A 80 -10.92 12.93 19.52
C PRO A 80 -10.79 11.53 18.90
N ARG A 81 -10.63 10.50 19.72
CA ARG A 81 -10.46 9.10 19.27
C ARG A 81 -11.54 8.63 18.29
N LYS A 82 -12.79 9.07 18.51
CA LYS A 82 -13.90 8.76 17.60
C LYS A 82 -13.68 9.31 16.19
N LEU A 83 -13.11 10.52 16.07
CA LEU A 83 -12.83 11.14 14.79
C LEU A 83 -11.64 10.43 14.11
N GLU A 84 -10.59 10.14 14.86
CA GLU A 84 -9.43 9.39 14.38
C GLU A 84 -9.86 8.03 13.81
N ASP A 85 -10.59 7.21 14.59
CA ASP A 85 -11.09 5.91 14.15
C ASP A 85 -12.04 6.01 12.95
N SER A 86 -12.85 7.09 12.86
CA SER A 86 -13.73 7.32 11.71
C SER A 86 -12.97 7.68 10.44
N LEU A 87 -11.90 8.48 10.55
CA LEU A 87 -11.06 8.88 9.41
C LEU A 87 -10.23 7.69 8.89
N LEU A 88 -9.67 6.88 9.79
CA LEU A 88 -8.98 5.64 9.40
C LEU A 88 -9.97 4.64 8.79
N GLY A 89 -11.19 4.53 9.33
CA GLY A 89 -12.25 3.73 8.73
C GLY A 89 -12.60 4.21 7.32
N LEU A 90 -12.69 5.53 7.10
CA LEU A 90 -12.95 6.11 5.78
C LEU A 90 -11.84 5.74 4.79
N ALA A 91 -10.57 5.88 5.17
CA ALA A 91 -9.43 5.45 4.36
C ALA A 91 -9.53 3.96 4.01
N ALA A 92 -9.77 3.08 5.01
CA ALA A 92 -9.96 1.65 4.78
C ALA A 92 -11.07 1.33 3.77
N GLY A 93 -12.18 2.04 3.84
CA GLY A 93 -13.30 1.90 2.90
C GLY A 93 -12.92 2.31 1.48
N MET A 94 -12.20 3.42 1.33
CA MET A 94 -11.70 3.88 0.03
C MET A 94 -10.72 2.88 -0.57
N MET A 95 -9.78 2.35 0.21
CA MET A 95 -8.82 1.32 -0.23
C MET A 95 -9.51 0.04 -0.70
N LEU A 96 -10.53 -0.45 0.03
CA LEU A 96 -11.29 -1.64 -0.38
C LEU A 96 -12.03 -1.42 -1.69
N ALA A 97 -12.67 -0.27 -1.86
CA ALA A 97 -13.36 0.08 -3.10
C ALA A 97 -12.38 0.25 -4.27
N ALA A 98 -11.25 0.95 -4.06
CA ALA A 98 -10.19 1.11 -5.05
C ALA A 98 -9.63 -0.26 -5.50
N SER A 99 -9.34 -1.15 -4.56
CA SER A 99 -8.91 -2.51 -4.87
C SER A 99 -9.92 -3.26 -5.74
N SER A 100 -11.22 -3.09 -5.47
CA SER A 100 -12.29 -3.80 -6.18
C SER A 100 -12.56 -3.20 -7.56
N PHE A 101 -12.77 -1.89 -7.64
CA PHE A 101 -13.26 -1.21 -8.85
C PHE A 101 -12.13 -0.75 -9.75
N SER A 102 -11.07 -0.17 -9.19
CA SER A 102 -9.98 0.41 -9.98
C SER A 102 -8.81 -0.55 -10.25
N LEU A 103 -8.73 -1.70 -9.56
CA LEU A 103 -7.67 -2.67 -9.78
C LEU A 103 -8.21 -4.03 -10.26
N ILE A 104 -9.09 -4.69 -9.50
CA ILE A 104 -9.58 -6.02 -9.86
C ILE A 104 -10.41 -5.98 -11.15
N LEU A 105 -11.39 -5.08 -11.26
CA LEU A 105 -12.25 -5.02 -12.46
C LEU A 105 -11.47 -4.71 -13.74
N PRO A 106 -10.58 -3.69 -13.80
CA PRO A 106 -9.74 -3.48 -14.97
C PRO A 106 -8.79 -4.65 -15.22
N GLY A 107 -8.25 -5.29 -14.17
CA GLY A 107 -7.41 -6.47 -14.29
C GLY A 107 -8.15 -7.64 -14.96
N LEU A 108 -9.39 -7.90 -14.56
CA LEU A 108 -10.23 -8.93 -15.17
C LEU A 108 -10.51 -8.63 -16.64
N LYS A 109 -10.85 -7.38 -16.98
CA LYS A 109 -11.06 -6.96 -18.38
C LYS A 109 -9.78 -7.12 -19.21
N ALA A 110 -8.62 -6.69 -18.67
CA ALA A 110 -7.34 -6.83 -19.36
C ALA A 110 -6.93 -8.30 -19.53
N GLY A 111 -7.15 -9.13 -18.52
CA GLY A 111 -6.88 -10.56 -18.57
C GLY A 111 -7.78 -11.30 -19.57
N ASP A 112 -9.08 -10.97 -19.63
CA ASP A 112 -10.02 -11.52 -20.61
C ASP A 112 -9.63 -11.11 -22.03
N ALA A 113 -9.35 -9.85 -22.26
CA ALA A 113 -8.90 -9.33 -23.55
C ALA A 113 -7.60 -10.00 -24.03
N LEU A 114 -6.67 -10.29 -23.11
CA LEU A 114 -5.40 -10.95 -23.42
C LEU A 114 -5.56 -12.44 -23.74
N THR A 115 -6.39 -13.16 -22.98
CA THR A 115 -6.47 -14.63 -23.05
C THR A 115 -7.63 -15.11 -23.93
N GLY A 116 -8.57 -14.25 -24.26
CA GLY A 116 -9.82 -14.60 -24.96
C GLY A 116 -10.76 -15.47 -24.11
N SER A 117 -10.56 -15.52 -22.79
CA SER A 117 -11.32 -16.35 -21.86
C SER A 117 -11.44 -15.68 -20.49
N ALA A 118 -12.67 -15.40 -20.08
CA ALA A 118 -12.95 -14.80 -18.76
C ALA A 118 -12.36 -15.63 -17.61
N LEU A 119 -12.37 -16.98 -17.72
CA LEU A 119 -11.76 -17.83 -16.71
C LEU A 119 -10.23 -17.67 -16.63
N LEU A 120 -9.56 -17.71 -17.77
CA LEU A 120 -8.10 -17.55 -17.79
C LEU A 120 -7.68 -16.12 -17.39
N GLY A 121 -8.45 -15.12 -17.79
CA GLY A 121 -8.27 -13.73 -17.33
C GLY A 121 -8.41 -13.62 -15.82
N ALA A 122 -9.44 -14.23 -15.24
CA ALA A 122 -9.64 -14.25 -13.79
C ALA A 122 -8.49 -14.98 -13.06
N VAL A 123 -8.06 -16.13 -13.58
CA VAL A 123 -6.90 -16.87 -13.02
C VAL A 123 -5.63 -16.01 -13.02
N THR A 124 -5.40 -15.23 -14.08
CA THR A 124 -4.26 -14.34 -14.17
C THR A 124 -4.26 -13.28 -13.05
N VAL A 125 -5.42 -12.65 -12.82
CA VAL A 125 -5.58 -11.66 -11.74
C VAL A 125 -5.44 -12.31 -10.37
N VAL A 126 -6.03 -13.50 -10.17
CA VAL A 126 -5.92 -14.24 -8.89
C VAL A 126 -4.47 -14.63 -8.59
N ILE A 127 -3.68 -15.01 -9.60
CA ILE A 127 -2.23 -15.25 -9.43
C ILE A 127 -1.54 -13.95 -8.96
N GLY A 128 -1.85 -12.80 -9.59
CA GLY A 128 -1.35 -11.52 -9.15
C GLY A 128 -1.74 -11.23 -7.70
N MET A 129 -3.01 -11.39 -7.33
CA MET A 129 -3.48 -11.19 -5.96
C MET A 129 -2.74 -12.08 -4.95
N ALA A 130 -2.54 -13.36 -5.29
CA ALA A 130 -1.79 -14.29 -4.45
C ALA A 130 -0.33 -13.84 -4.25
N LEU A 131 0.32 -13.32 -5.30
CA LEU A 131 1.67 -12.74 -5.21
C LEU A 131 1.69 -11.52 -4.30
N GLY A 132 0.70 -10.63 -4.41
CA GLY A 132 0.57 -9.44 -3.54
C GLY A 132 0.36 -9.81 -2.07
N VAL A 133 -0.54 -10.75 -1.80
CA VAL A 133 -0.77 -11.27 -0.43
C VAL A 133 0.49 -11.94 0.12
N MET A 134 1.18 -12.78 -0.67
CA MET A 134 2.42 -13.43 -0.22
C MET A 134 3.54 -12.44 0.04
N LEU A 135 3.63 -11.38 -0.78
CA LEU A 135 4.58 -10.29 -0.57
C LEU A 135 4.30 -9.59 0.76
N MET A 136 3.05 -9.17 0.98
CA MET A 136 2.67 -8.44 2.20
C MET A 136 2.76 -9.32 3.45
N LEU A 137 2.30 -10.56 3.39
CA LEU A 137 2.46 -11.52 4.47
C LEU A 137 3.93 -11.75 4.84
N GLY A 138 4.78 -11.84 3.82
CA GLY A 138 6.22 -11.96 4.04
C GLY A 138 6.83 -10.68 4.61
N MET A 139 6.45 -9.51 4.09
CA MET A 139 6.90 -8.23 4.66
C MET A 139 6.44 -8.06 6.10
N ASP A 140 5.19 -8.39 6.39
CA ASP A 140 4.60 -8.37 7.72
C ASP A 140 5.41 -9.26 8.69
N GLU A 141 5.67 -10.51 8.34
CA GLU A 141 6.43 -11.46 9.17
C GLU A 141 7.87 -11.02 9.44
N PHE A 142 8.54 -10.40 8.46
CA PHE A 142 9.96 -10.03 8.57
C PHE A 142 10.19 -8.57 8.98
N THR A 143 9.14 -7.75 9.02
CA THR A 143 9.23 -6.36 9.46
C THR A 143 8.80 -6.24 10.92
N PRO A 144 9.54 -5.48 11.77
CA PRO A 144 9.10 -5.25 13.14
C PRO A 144 7.81 -4.45 13.18
N HIS A 145 6.73 -5.02 13.73
CA HIS A 145 5.44 -4.35 13.92
C HIS A 145 4.69 -4.91 15.15
N GLU A 146 3.58 -4.29 15.52
CA GLU A 146 2.77 -4.70 16.66
C GLU A 146 1.30 -4.79 16.28
N HIS A 147 0.71 -5.97 16.44
CA HIS A 147 -0.74 -6.16 16.35
C HIS A 147 -1.41 -6.02 17.72
N THR A 148 -2.57 -5.41 17.74
CA THR A 148 -3.32 -5.06 18.96
C THR A 148 -3.62 -6.27 19.86
N HIS A 149 -3.89 -7.43 19.28
CA HIS A 149 -4.32 -8.63 20.02
C HIS A 149 -3.24 -9.70 20.17
N THR A 150 -2.22 -9.69 19.36
CA THR A 150 -1.19 -10.74 19.31
C THR A 150 0.20 -10.26 19.73
N GLY A 151 0.40 -8.95 19.88
CA GLY A 151 1.64 -8.36 20.39
C GLY A 151 2.65 -8.01 19.30
N THR A 152 3.95 -7.97 19.65
CA THR A 152 5.04 -7.56 18.78
C THR A 152 5.52 -8.71 17.92
N PHE A 153 5.64 -8.48 16.60
CA PHE A 153 6.10 -9.42 15.56
C PHE A 153 7.36 -8.93 14.85
N GLY A 154 8.02 -9.86 14.20
CA GLY A 154 9.21 -9.58 13.42
C GLY A 154 10.52 -9.55 14.22
N PRO A 155 11.67 -9.64 13.54
CA PRO A 155 12.99 -9.57 14.16
C PRO A 155 13.20 -8.21 14.84
N GLU A 156 13.71 -8.22 16.08
CA GLU A 156 14.04 -7.00 16.84
C GLU A 156 12.86 -6.11 17.26
N ALA A 157 11.59 -6.50 17.00
CA ALA A 157 10.39 -5.70 17.32
C ALA A 157 10.34 -5.24 18.78
N ARG A 158 10.84 -6.07 19.72
CA ARG A 158 10.91 -5.75 21.15
C ARG A 158 11.86 -4.59 21.49
N ARG A 159 12.72 -4.18 20.56
CA ARG A 159 13.66 -3.07 20.74
C ARG A 159 13.14 -1.74 20.24
N LEU A 160 12.12 -1.76 19.37
CA LEU A 160 11.47 -0.56 18.86
C LEU A 160 10.32 -0.13 19.76
N SER A 161 10.13 1.17 19.91
CA SER A 161 8.94 1.67 20.58
C SER A 161 7.71 1.43 19.68
N ARG A 162 6.55 1.23 20.28
CA ARG A 162 5.28 1.02 19.59
C ARG A 162 4.99 2.06 18.50
N ILE A 163 5.35 3.31 18.75
CA ILE A 163 5.15 4.40 17.79
C ILE A 163 6.00 4.21 16.53
N TRP A 164 7.25 3.76 16.68
CA TRP A 164 8.08 3.48 15.51
C TRP A 164 7.60 2.25 14.73
N LEU A 165 7.02 1.26 15.41
CA LEU A 165 6.38 0.13 14.74
C LEU A 165 5.18 0.58 13.92
N PHE A 166 4.35 1.48 14.46
CA PHE A 166 3.22 2.08 13.74
C PHE A 166 3.68 2.92 12.53
N VAL A 167 4.67 3.80 12.71
CA VAL A 167 5.22 4.61 11.61
C VAL A 167 5.80 3.72 10.50
N LEU A 168 6.47 2.63 10.87
CA LEU A 168 7.04 1.70 9.90
C LEU A 168 5.93 0.94 9.16
N ALA A 169 4.87 0.53 9.85
CA ALA A 169 3.70 -0.08 9.22
C ALA A 169 3.12 0.86 8.14
N ILE A 170 2.79 2.11 8.50
CA ILE A 170 2.29 3.10 7.54
C ILE A 170 3.28 3.30 6.37
N ALA A 171 4.58 3.42 6.63
CA ALA A 171 5.56 3.54 5.56
C ALA A 171 5.53 2.35 4.58
N LEU A 172 5.31 1.14 5.10
CA LEU A 172 5.19 -0.06 4.26
C LEU A 172 3.90 -0.10 3.45
N HIS A 173 2.82 0.55 3.92
CA HIS A 173 1.57 0.66 3.18
C HIS A 173 1.70 1.59 1.96
N ASN A 174 2.40 2.69 2.08
CA ASN A 174 2.59 3.67 1.00
C ASN A 174 3.32 3.07 -0.23
N LEU A 175 4.13 2.01 -0.06
CA LEU A 175 4.80 1.37 -1.18
C LEU A 175 3.81 0.61 -2.11
N PRO A 176 2.94 -0.29 -1.62
CA PRO A 176 1.88 -0.91 -2.44
C PRO A 176 0.90 0.11 -3.05
N GLU A 177 0.60 1.19 -2.37
CA GLU A 177 -0.26 2.27 -2.88
C GLU A 177 0.39 2.96 -4.06
N GLY A 178 1.65 3.35 -3.93
CA GLY A 178 2.42 3.85 -5.05
C GLY A 178 2.50 2.85 -6.20
N MET A 179 2.73 1.56 -5.92
CA MET A 179 2.74 0.51 -6.94
C MET A 179 1.39 0.43 -7.67
N ALA A 180 0.27 0.53 -6.96
CA ALA A 180 -1.06 0.55 -7.55
C ALA A 180 -1.23 1.73 -8.53
N ILE A 181 -0.79 2.94 -8.13
CA ILE A 181 -0.75 4.12 -9.01
C ILE A 181 0.09 3.81 -10.26
N GLY A 182 1.29 3.29 -10.10
CA GLY A 182 2.18 3.00 -11.22
C GLY A 182 1.61 1.99 -12.20
N VAL A 183 1.05 0.89 -11.69
CA VAL A 183 0.40 -0.15 -12.52
C VAL A 183 -0.76 0.44 -13.31
N SER A 184 -1.61 1.26 -12.70
CA SER A 184 -2.80 1.81 -13.34
C SER A 184 -2.48 2.69 -14.56
N PHE A 185 -1.30 3.32 -14.60
CA PHE A 185 -0.83 4.09 -15.73
C PHE A 185 0.02 3.30 -16.74
N ALA A 186 0.33 2.03 -16.47
CA ALA A 186 1.26 1.26 -17.31
C ALA A 186 0.83 1.11 -18.78
N GLN A 187 -0.48 1.08 -19.03
CA GLN A 187 -1.03 1.04 -20.41
C GLN A 187 -1.44 2.42 -20.95
N GLY A 188 -1.19 3.51 -20.20
CA GLY A 188 -1.62 4.86 -20.57
C GLY A 188 -3.13 5.10 -20.45
N ASP A 189 -3.85 4.22 -19.77
CA ASP A 189 -5.28 4.34 -19.55
C ASP A 189 -5.57 5.33 -18.41
N LEU A 190 -5.93 6.55 -18.78
CA LEU A 190 -6.29 7.60 -17.84
C LEU A 190 -7.61 7.34 -17.13
N GLN A 191 -8.51 6.52 -17.70
CA GLN A 191 -9.79 6.17 -17.07
C GLN A 191 -9.59 5.19 -15.89
N VAL A 192 -8.47 4.47 -15.85
CA VAL A 192 -8.08 3.65 -14.71
C VAL A 192 -7.17 4.44 -13.77
N GLY A 193 -6.18 5.14 -14.32
CA GLY A 193 -5.14 5.80 -13.53
C GLY A 193 -5.63 7.00 -12.71
N ILE A 194 -6.49 7.86 -13.27
CA ILE A 194 -6.96 9.08 -12.60
C ILE A 194 -7.87 8.76 -11.40
N PRO A 195 -8.92 7.93 -11.54
CA PRO A 195 -9.77 7.59 -10.39
C PRO A 195 -8.98 6.95 -9.25
N LEU A 196 -8.13 5.97 -9.56
CA LEU A 196 -7.32 5.28 -8.56
C LEU A 196 -6.37 6.24 -7.84
N THR A 197 -5.63 7.05 -8.60
CA THR A 197 -4.71 8.05 -8.02
C THR A 197 -5.44 9.04 -7.14
N SER A 198 -6.61 9.53 -7.59
CA SER A 198 -7.43 10.46 -6.80
C SER A 198 -7.89 9.85 -5.48
N ALA A 199 -8.26 8.57 -5.50
CA ALA A 199 -8.68 7.85 -4.32
C ALA A 199 -7.54 7.65 -3.32
N ILE A 200 -6.39 7.15 -3.80
CA ILE A 200 -5.20 6.96 -2.97
C ILE A 200 -4.78 8.29 -2.35
N ALA A 201 -4.63 9.33 -3.15
CA ALA A 201 -4.26 10.64 -2.66
C ALA A 201 -5.25 11.21 -1.61
N MET A 202 -6.56 10.95 -1.74
CA MET A 202 -7.54 11.38 -0.74
C MET A 202 -7.45 10.60 0.58
N GLN A 203 -7.15 9.30 0.54
CA GLN A 203 -7.00 8.47 1.75
C GLN A 203 -5.69 8.76 2.50
N ASP A 204 -4.66 9.27 1.80
CA ASP A 204 -3.37 9.64 2.39
C ASP A 204 -3.50 10.82 3.37
N ILE A 205 -4.53 11.67 3.20
CA ILE A 205 -4.78 12.81 4.12
C ILE A 205 -5.05 12.32 5.56
N PRO A 206 -6.02 11.43 5.84
CA PRO A 206 -6.21 10.87 7.18
C PRO A 206 -5.01 10.06 7.66
N GLU A 207 -4.26 9.39 6.79
CA GLU A 207 -3.08 8.61 7.16
C GLU A 207 -1.92 9.50 7.63
N GLY A 208 -1.58 10.53 6.86
CA GLY A 208 -0.57 11.53 7.25
C GLY A 208 -0.92 12.21 8.57
N LEU A 209 -2.20 12.51 8.80
CA LEU A 209 -2.68 13.06 10.07
C LEU A 209 -2.49 12.06 11.23
N ALA A 210 -2.83 10.79 11.02
CA ALA A 210 -2.68 9.73 12.03
C ALA A 210 -1.22 9.57 12.46
N VAL A 211 -0.26 9.56 11.52
CA VAL A 211 1.18 9.50 11.81
C VAL A 211 1.62 10.67 12.68
N VAL A 212 1.23 11.89 12.32
CA VAL A 212 1.59 13.10 13.10
C VAL A 212 1.00 13.04 14.50
N MET A 213 -0.28 12.68 14.64
CA MET A 213 -0.92 12.60 15.94
C MET A 213 -0.28 11.55 16.83
N ALA A 214 0.06 10.38 16.27
CA ALA A 214 0.75 9.30 17.00
C ALA A 214 2.13 9.77 17.51
N LEU A 215 2.95 10.39 16.67
CA LEU A 215 4.28 10.89 17.06
C LEU A 215 4.18 12.01 18.12
N ARG A 216 3.21 12.91 17.99
CA ARG A 216 2.99 13.98 18.97
C ARG A 216 2.53 13.45 20.32
N SER A 217 1.73 12.38 20.35
CA SER A 217 1.24 11.76 21.60
C SER A 217 2.37 11.26 22.51
N VAL A 218 3.55 10.96 21.94
CA VAL A 218 4.74 10.51 22.68
C VAL A 218 5.82 11.60 22.81
N GLY A 219 5.46 12.87 22.52
CA GLY A 219 6.31 14.04 22.80
C GLY A 219 7.27 14.45 21.68
N TYR A 220 7.12 13.92 20.45
CA TYR A 220 7.89 14.46 19.33
C TYR A 220 7.49 15.90 19.03
N SER A 221 8.49 16.72 18.63
CA SER A 221 8.20 18.08 18.21
C SER A 221 7.40 18.07 16.91
N MET A 222 6.58 19.08 16.71
CA MET A 222 5.73 19.26 15.54
C MET A 222 6.50 19.09 14.23
N ILE A 223 7.60 19.81 14.05
CA ILE A 223 8.41 19.75 12.83
C ILE A 223 8.90 18.32 12.57
N LYS A 224 9.40 17.64 13.60
CA LYS A 224 9.86 16.24 13.46
C LYS A 224 8.71 15.32 13.07
N SER A 225 7.54 15.47 13.69
CA SER A 225 6.37 14.63 13.40
C SER A 225 5.89 14.81 11.95
N VAL A 226 5.78 16.06 11.49
CA VAL A 226 5.41 16.37 10.10
C VAL A 226 6.47 15.86 9.12
N SER A 227 7.76 16.08 9.42
CA SER A 227 8.86 15.60 8.55
C SER A 227 8.84 14.07 8.42
N ILE A 228 8.62 13.35 9.52
CA ILE A 228 8.56 11.88 9.49
C ILE A 228 7.35 11.42 8.66
N ALA A 229 6.16 11.99 8.89
CA ALA A 229 4.98 11.68 8.10
C ALA A 229 5.18 11.97 6.60
N SER A 230 5.81 13.11 6.25
CA SER A 230 6.14 13.40 4.85
C SER A 230 7.13 12.39 4.25
N ILE A 231 8.12 11.95 5.03
CA ILE A 231 9.11 10.96 4.55
C ILE A 231 8.45 9.61 4.27
N THR A 232 7.44 9.18 5.06
CA THR A 232 6.71 7.93 4.73
C THR A 232 6.03 8.01 3.38
N GLY A 233 5.43 9.14 3.02
CA GLY A 233 4.80 9.36 1.72
C GLY A 233 5.77 9.33 0.52
N LEU A 234 7.09 9.50 0.71
CA LEU A 234 8.05 9.36 -0.39
C LEU A 234 8.12 7.95 -0.99
N LEU A 235 7.57 6.96 -0.30
CA LEU A 235 7.49 5.60 -0.84
C LEU A 235 6.45 5.48 -1.97
N GLU A 236 5.49 6.38 -2.08
CA GLU A 236 4.49 6.38 -3.15
C GLU A 236 5.09 6.71 -4.53
N PRO A 237 5.85 7.82 -4.75
CA PRO A 237 6.50 8.02 -6.05
C PRO A 237 7.53 6.94 -6.37
N LEU A 238 8.20 6.36 -5.37
CA LEU A 238 9.07 5.21 -5.58
C LEU A 238 8.26 3.99 -6.01
N GLY A 239 7.17 3.69 -5.31
CA GLY A 239 6.25 2.62 -5.64
C GLY A 239 5.65 2.78 -7.05
N SER A 240 5.30 4.01 -7.46
CA SER A 240 4.70 4.26 -8.76
C SER A 240 5.66 3.95 -9.92
N VAL A 241 6.93 4.27 -9.79
CA VAL A 241 7.95 3.87 -10.76
C VAL A 241 8.10 2.34 -10.81
N ILE A 242 8.14 1.70 -9.65
CA ILE A 242 8.22 0.24 -9.55
C ILE A 242 7.01 -0.42 -10.19
N GLY A 243 5.80 0.01 -9.84
CA GLY A 243 4.53 -0.55 -10.34
C GLY A 243 4.38 -0.42 -11.85
N LEU A 244 4.65 0.77 -12.41
CA LEU A 244 4.66 0.97 -13.86
C LEU A 244 5.67 0.05 -14.52
N THR A 245 6.90 0.01 -14.03
CA THR A 245 7.97 -0.79 -14.61
C THR A 245 7.64 -2.29 -14.57
N LEU A 246 7.09 -2.78 -13.45
CA LEU A 246 6.63 -4.17 -13.32
C LEU A 246 5.58 -4.56 -14.35
N SER A 247 4.71 -3.64 -14.72
CA SER A 247 3.55 -3.89 -15.58
C SER A 247 3.81 -3.56 -17.04
N SER A 248 5.02 -3.11 -17.38
CA SER A 248 5.50 -2.90 -18.73
C SER A 248 6.18 -4.16 -19.28
N GLY A 249 6.45 -4.21 -20.55
CA GLY A 249 7.29 -5.23 -21.21
C GLY A 249 6.57 -6.51 -21.62
N LEU A 250 5.74 -7.10 -20.77
CA LEU A 250 4.95 -8.30 -21.07
C LEU A 250 3.46 -8.00 -20.99
N ALA A 251 2.69 -8.39 -22.00
CA ALA A 251 1.24 -8.16 -21.99
C ALA A 251 0.53 -8.76 -20.76
N ILE A 252 1.01 -9.90 -20.27
CA ILE A 252 0.47 -10.56 -19.07
C ILE A 252 0.86 -9.84 -17.77
N ALA A 253 1.90 -9.01 -17.80
CA ALA A 253 2.40 -8.32 -16.62
C ALA A 253 1.38 -7.27 -16.10
N TYR A 254 0.61 -6.67 -16.98
CA TYR A 254 -0.39 -5.66 -16.60
C TYR A 254 -1.52 -6.26 -15.73
N PRO A 255 -2.29 -7.28 -16.17
CA PRO A 255 -3.33 -7.86 -15.32
C PRO A 255 -2.77 -8.55 -14.05
N ILE A 256 -1.55 -9.12 -14.10
CA ILE A 256 -0.87 -9.63 -12.90
C ILE A 256 -0.52 -8.48 -11.95
N GLY A 257 0.00 -7.37 -12.46
CA GLY A 257 0.37 -6.20 -11.66
C GLY A 257 -0.84 -5.55 -10.96
N LEU A 258 -1.97 -5.41 -11.68
CA LEU A 258 -3.23 -4.95 -11.09
C LEU A 258 -3.72 -5.90 -9.99
N GLY A 259 -3.66 -7.21 -10.23
CA GLY A 259 -3.96 -8.22 -9.22
C GLY A 259 -3.04 -8.13 -8.01
N LEU A 260 -1.73 -7.99 -8.23
CA LEU A 260 -0.72 -7.87 -7.17
C LEU A 260 -0.98 -6.66 -6.28
N ALA A 261 -1.21 -5.49 -6.88
CA ALA A 261 -1.55 -4.28 -6.13
C ALA A 261 -2.84 -4.45 -5.33
N ALA A 262 -3.90 -5.02 -5.95
CA ALA A 262 -5.15 -5.29 -5.26
C ALA A 262 -4.99 -6.26 -4.09
N GLY A 263 -4.25 -7.35 -4.27
CA GLY A 263 -4.00 -8.34 -3.23
C GLY A 263 -3.20 -7.75 -2.06
N ALA A 264 -2.17 -6.95 -2.35
CA ALA A 264 -1.40 -6.24 -1.35
C ALA A 264 -2.27 -5.26 -0.55
N MET A 265 -3.07 -4.42 -1.22
CA MET A 265 -3.96 -3.45 -0.55
C MET A 265 -5.04 -4.13 0.28
N ILE A 266 -5.69 -5.19 -0.21
CA ILE A 266 -6.69 -5.95 0.56
C ILE A 266 -6.05 -6.56 1.81
N PHE A 267 -4.83 -7.10 1.71
CA PHE A 267 -4.10 -7.63 2.85
C PHE A 267 -3.87 -6.55 3.90
N VAL A 268 -3.30 -5.41 3.50
CA VAL A 268 -3.01 -4.27 4.39
C VAL A 268 -4.27 -3.79 5.11
N VAL A 269 -5.35 -3.54 4.36
CA VAL A 269 -6.60 -3.05 4.95
C VAL A 269 -7.17 -4.03 5.96
N SER A 270 -7.16 -5.32 5.62
CA SER A 270 -7.77 -6.36 6.45
C SER A 270 -6.91 -6.71 7.68
N ASN A 271 -5.59 -6.72 7.52
CA ASN A 271 -4.66 -7.16 8.57
C ASN A 271 -4.25 -6.04 9.52
N GLU A 272 -4.22 -4.79 9.04
CA GLU A 272 -3.68 -3.68 9.81
C GLU A 272 -4.65 -2.51 9.98
N VAL A 273 -5.19 -1.94 8.89
CA VAL A 273 -5.98 -0.70 8.99
C VAL A 273 -7.28 -0.93 9.75
N ILE A 274 -8.09 -1.92 9.36
CA ILE A 274 -9.37 -2.21 10.05
C ILE A 274 -9.15 -2.57 11.52
N PRO A 275 -8.23 -3.47 11.89
CA PRO A 275 -7.95 -3.74 13.31
C PRO A 275 -7.54 -2.50 14.11
N GLU A 276 -6.72 -1.61 13.53
CA GLU A 276 -6.32 -0.38 14.20
C GLU A 276 -7.52 0.55 14.45
N THR A 277 -8.46 0.67 13.49
CA THR A 277 -9.68 1.48 13.68
C THR A 277 -10.57 1.00 14.81
N HIS A 278 -10.49 -0.28 15.18
CA HIS A 278 -11.28 -0.88 16.25
C HIS A 278 -10.62 -0.84 17.63
N ARG A 279 -9.37 -0.43 17.70
CA ARG A 279 -8.53 -0.49 18.89
C ARG A 279 -9.04 0.35 20.07
N ASN A 280 -9.66 1.51 19.78
CA ASN A 280 -10.10 2.45 20.80
C ASN A 280 -11.56 2.23 21.27
N GLY A 281 -12.20 1.13 20.83
CA GLY A 281 -13.58 0.81 21.21
C GLY A 281 -14.66 1.60 20.47
N ASN A 282 -14.30 2.29 19.38
CA ASN A 282 -15.21 3.10 18.57
C ASN A 282 -15.62 2.40 17.25
N GLN A 283 -15.75 1.07 17.24
CA GLN A 283 -16.00 0.23 16.06
C GLN A 283 -17.17 0.75 15.20
N ARG A 284 -18.25 1.21 15.82
CA ARG A 284 -19.42 1.74 15.08
C ARG A 284 -19.06 2.97 14.23
N PHE A 285 -18.28 3.89 14.81
CA PHE A 285 -17.85 5.11 14.11
C PHE A 285 -16.86 4.76 12.99
N ALA A 286 -15.92 3.86 13.23
CA ALA A 286 -15.00 3.34 12.24
C ALA A 286 -15.73 2.64 11.08
N THR A 287 -16.72 1.78 11.38
CA THR A 287 -17.54 1.10 10.38
C THR A 287 -18.36 2.07 9.53
N ILE A 288 -18.94 3.10 10.16
CA ILE A 288 -19.65 4.17 9.42
C ILE A 288 -18.68 4.88 8.48
N GLY A 289 -17.49 5.26 8.98
CA GLY A 289 -16.43 5.83 8.15
C GLY A 289 -16.09 4.93 6.96
N LEU A 290 -15.89 3.64 7.19
CA LEU A 290 -15.58 2.66 6.14
C LEU A 290 -16.67 2.60 5.06
N VAL A 291 -17.94 2.54 5.45
CA VAL A 291 -19.05 2.51 4.49
C VAL A 291 -19.11 3.81 3.67
N ILE A 292 -18.87 4.96 4.32
CA ILE A 292 -18.83 6.26 3.63
C ILE A 292 -17.64 6.31 2.67
N GLY A 293 -16.46 5.88 3.09
CA GLY A 293 -15.27 5.83 2.24
C GLY A 293 -15.44 4.92 1.04
N PHE A 294 -16.01 3.73 1.25
CA PHE A 294 -16.33 2.80 0.16
C PHE A 294 -17.30 3.42 -0.86
N ALA A 295 -18.39 4.04 -0.37
CA ALA A 295 -19.38 4.68 -1.24
C ALA A 295 -18.79 5.89 -1.99
N LEU A 296 -17.95 6.69 -1.32
CA LEU A 296 -17.26 7.83 -1.93
C LEU A 296 -16.35 7.37 -3.07
N MET A 297 -15.51 6.36 -2.82
CA MET A 297 -14.60 5.82 -3.83
C MET A 297 -15.35 5.19 -5.00
N MET A 298 -16.38 4.39 -4.73
CA MET A 298 -17.23 3.82 -5.78
C MET A 298 -17.83 4.92 -6.67
N THR A 299 -18.24 6.05 -6.06
CA THR A 299 -18.77 7.20 -6.80
C THR A 299 -17.69 7.87 -7.65
N LEU A 300 -16.49 8.08 -7.09
CA LEU A 300 -15.34 8.66 -7.81
C LEU A 300 -14.96 7.78 -9.01
N ASP A 301 -14.85 6.48 -8.82
CA ASP A 301 -14.55 5.52 -9.89
C ASP A 301 -15.60 5.58 -11.01
N THR A 302 -16.89 5.67 -10.64
CA THR A 302 -17.99 5.75 -11.63
C THR A 302 -18.02 7.09 -12.39
N VAL A 303 -17.61 8.20 -11.75
CA VAL A 303 -17.71 9.54 -12.36
C VAL A 303 -16.46 9.90 -13.16
N LEU A 304 -15.29 9.44 -12.74
CA LEU A 304 -14.00 9.76 -13.35
C LEU A 304 -13.49 8.66 -14.30
N GLY A 305 -13.89 7.40 -14.13
CA GLY A 305 -13.58 6.22 -14.96
C GLY A 305 -14.70 5.95 -15.94
#